data_8e486cad07ade3c6e61cde1bda7cae18
#
_entry.id   8e486cad07ade3c6e61cde1bda7cae18
#
_cell.length_a   1.000
_cell.length_b   1.000
_cell.length_c   1.000
_cell.angle_alpha   90.00
_cell.angle_beta   90.00
_cell.angle_gamma   90.00
#
_symmetry.space_group_name_H-M   'P 1'
#
loop_
_entity.id
_entity.type
_entity.pdbx_description
1 polymer ?
#
loop_
_entity_poly.entity_id
_entity_poly.type
_entity_poly.pdbx_seq_one_letter_code
_entity_poly.pdbx_strand_id
1 'polypeptide(L)'
;MPRVANNVSLEELSESAERVEKGVPLTPELDQALFHGSSIGGARPKALIQEQGGKYVAKFSSSTDLYSVVKAEFIAMRLAALADLKVAPVKLDKAVNKDVLLIERFDRVPMGIKWSRKAMVSALTLLGLDDMMARYASYETLAEIIRHRFTYPKDTLKELFSRLVFNILCGNTDDHARNHAAFWNGSELTLTLAYDICPQGRTGNEASQAMLIYGNNNLSQLKTCLETAHNFMLSEEEARDIFEKLIAAIEGHWESVCEEAKLSKVDKRLLWRRQFLNPFSLVTD
;
A
#
# COMPACT_ATOMS: atom_id res chain seq x y z
N MET A 1 10.93 23.24 -2.57
CA MET A 1 9.58 22.60 -2.65
C MET A 1 9.52 21.85 -3.96
N PRO A 2 9.19 20.57 -3.99
CA PRO A 2 9.03 19.85 -5.26
C PRO A 2 7.86 20.48 -6.02
N ARG A 3 8.14 20.99 -7.20
CA ARG A 3 7.09 21.50 -8.11
C ARG A 3 6.43 20.28 -8.76
N VAL A 4 5.11 20.21 -8.66
CA VAL A 4 4.31 19.33 -9.52
C VAL A 4 4.59 19.78 -10.95
N ALA A 5 4.79 18.83 -11.86
CA ALA A 5 4.93 19.14 -13.29
C ALA A 5 3.60 19.72 -13.79
N ASN A 6 3.48 21.03 -13.77
CA ASN A 6 2.23 21.71 -14.10
C ASN A 6 1.90 21.71 -15.61
N ASN A 7 2.80 21.19 -16.47
CA ASN A 7 2.69 21.24 -17.93
C ASN A 7 3.09 19.92 -18.63
N VAL A 8 3.26 18.84 -17.93
CA VAL A 8 3.62 17.53 -18.53
C VAL A 8 2.39 16.63 -18.51
N SER A 9 2.04 16.06 -19.66
CA SER A 9 0.88 15.16 -19.76
C SER A 9 1.17 13.79 -19.14
N LEU A 10 0.14 13.04 -18.81
CA LEU A 10 0.26 11.68 -18.29
C LEU A 10 0.94 10.76 -19.32
N GLU A 11 0.70 11.00 -20.62
CA GLU A 11 1.32 10.31 -21.75
C GLU A 11 2.84 10.53 -21.77
N GLU A 12 3.28 11.79 -21.70
CA GLU A 12 4.71 12.14 -21.67
C GLU A 12 5.43 11.53 -20.47
N LEU A 13 4.77 11.48 -19.31
CA LEU A 13 5.30 10.83 -18.11
C LEU A 13 5.39 9.30 -18.26
N SER A 14 4.40 8.68 -18.92
CA SER A 14 4.39 7.24 -19.20
C SER A 14 5.51 6.84 -20.17
N GLU A 15 5.70 7.60 -21.24
CA GLU A 15 6.80 7.40 -22.19
C GLU A 15 8.17 7.62 -21.52
N SER A 16 8.26 8.61 -20.65
CA SER A 16 9.47 8.90 -19.89
C SER A 16 9.83 7.78 -18.91
N ALA A 17 8.83 7.21 -18.24
CA ALA A 17 9.02 6.04 -17.38
C ALA A 17 9.58 4.85 -18.15
N GLU A 18 9.08 4.60 -19.35
CA GLU A 18 9.60 3.55 -20.23
C GLU A 18 11.04 3.82 -20.71
N ARG A 19 11.38 5.08 -21.01
CA ARG A 19 12.75 5.47 -21.36
C ARG A 19 13.72 5.23 -20.21
N VAL A 20 13.33 5.57 -18.98
CA VAL A 20 14.13 5.29 -17.77
C VAL A 20 14.39 3.79 -17.62
N GLU A 21 13.36 2.96 -17.77
CA GLU A 21 13.51 1.48 -17.73
C GLU A 21 14.51 0.96 -18.79
N LYS A 22 14.56 1.60 -19.95
CA LYS A 22 15.49 1.25 -21.06
C LYS A 22 16.87 1.92 -20.92
N GLY A 23 17.11 2.69 -19.87
CA GLY A 23 18.37 3.44 -19.67
C GLY A 23 18.55 4.59 -20.66
N VAL A 24 17.48 5.10 -21.28
CA VAL A 24 17.52 6.20 -22.25
C VAL A 24 17.42 7.54 -21.48
N PRO A 25 18.34 8.49 -21.69
CA PRO A 25 18.29 9.79 -21.04
C PRO A 25 16.99 10.54 -21.31
N LEU A 26 16.51 11.25 -20.29
CA LEU A 26 15.35 12.14 -20.33
C LEU A 26 15.76 13.59 -20.58
N THR A 27 14.80 14.44 -20.96
CA THR A 27 14.97 15.89 -20.86
C THR A 27 15.02 16.31 -19.40
N PRO A 28 15.67 17.42 -19.04
CA PRO A 28 15.78 17.88 -17.64
C PRO A 28 14.41 18.05 -16.95
N GLU A 29 13.39 18.49 -17.68
CA GLU A 29 12.03 18.71 -17.16
C GLU A 29 11.34 17.39 -16.82
N LEU A 30 11.47 16.38 -17.69
CA LEU A 30 10.90 15.04 -17.50
C LEU A 30 11.65 14.25 -16.43
N ASP A 31 12.98 14.37 -16.40
CA ASP A 31 13.81 13.80 -15.35
C ASP A 31 13.44 14.38 -13.98
N GLN A 32 13.25 15.69 -13.88
CA GLN A 32 12.81 16.34 -12.67
C GLN A 32 11.41 15.87 -12.23
N ALA A 33 10.47 15.68 -13.16
CA ALA A 33 9.12 15.21 -12.86
C ALA A 33 9.12 13.77 -12.28
N LEU A 34 9.91 12.88 -12.87
CA LEU A 34 10.07 11.51 -12.37
C LEU A 34 10.95 11.43 -11.12
N PHE A 35 12.00 12.27 -11.03
CA PHE A 35 12.86 12.37 -9.84
C PHE A 35 12.07 12.78 -8.59
N HIS A 36 11.12 13.70 -8.73
CA HIS A 36 10.22 14.05 -7.62
C HIS A 36 9.27 12.90 -7.26
N GLY A 37 8.90 12.05 -8.21
CA GLY A 37 8.18 10.81 -7.96
C GLY A 37 9.05 9.78 -7.20
N SER A 38 10.30 9.61 -7.60
CA SER A 38 11.25 8.68 -6.95
C SER A 38 11.59 9.10 -5.52
N SER A 39 11.53 10.39 -5.19
CA SER A 39 11.72 10.89 -3.82
C SER A 39 10.65 10.42 -2.82
N ILE A 40 9.54 9.84 -3.30
CA ILE A 40 8.50 9.22 -2.46
C ILE A 40 8.91 7.80 -2.03
N GLY A 41 9.96 7.24 -2.64
CA GLY A 41 10.46 5.88 -2.37
C GLY A 41 9.81 4.80 -3.24
N GLY A 42 10.38 3.60 -3.21
CA GLY A 42 9.96 2.41 -3.97
C GLY A 42 10.59 2.30 -5.37
N ALA A 43 10.74 1.07 -5.86
CA ALA A 43 11.53 0.74 -7.06
C ALA A 43 10.84 1.09 -8.40
N ARG A 44 9.51 1.21 -8.43
CA ARG A 44 8.76 1.47 -9.68
C ARG A 44 8.78 2.95 -10.05
N PRO A 45 8.86 3.27 -11.35
CA PRO A 45 8.70 4.65 -11.83
C PRO A 45 7.36 5.23 -11.37
N LYS A 46 7.43 6.42 -10.79
CA LYS A 46 6.25 7.15 -10.30
C LYS A 46 6.42 8.65 -10.51
N ALA A 47 5.30 9.34 -10.64
CA ALA A 47 5.29 10.78 -10.82
C ALA A 47 4.28 11.44 -9.87
N LEU A 48 4.52 12.71 -9.56
CA LEU A 48 3.55 13.55 -8.87
C LEU A 48 2.75 14.33 -9.90
N ILE A 49 1.45 14.14 -9.92
CA ILE A 49 0.56 14.84 -10.83
C ILE A 49 -0.51 15.63 -10.07
N GLN A 50 -1.04 16.64 -10.74
CA GLN A 50 -2.20 17.39 -10.28
C GLN A 50 -3.26 17.37 -11.37
N GLU A 51 -4.44 16.86 -11.05
CA GLU A 51 -5.55 16.72 -11.99
C GLU A 51 -6.88 17.03 -11.29
N GLN A 52 -7.79 17.75 -11.97
CA GLN A 52 -9.17 18.00 -11.50
C GLN A 52 -9.27 18.46 -10.04
N GLY A 53 -8.33 19.29 -9.59
CA GLY A 53 -8.31 19.80 -8.22
C GLY A 53 -7.75 18.82 -7.16
N GLY A 54 -7.26 17.64 -7.55
CA GLY A 54 -6.58 16.68 -6.70
C GLY A 54 -5.08 16.59 -6.95
N LYS A 55 -4.34 16.07 -5.99
CA LYS A 55 -2.92 15.71 -6.14
C LYS A 55 -2.77 14.20 -6.00
N TYR A 56 -2.00 13.61 -6.91
CA TYR A 56 -1.88 12.16 -7.01
C TYR A 56 -0.41 11.74 -7.09
N VAL A 57 -0.15 10.52 -6.65
CA VAL A 57 1.01 9.72 -7.06
C VAL A 57 0.55 8.84 -8.20
N ALA A 58 1.16 8.99 -9.37
CA ALA A 58 0.95 8.13 -10.53
C ALA A 58 1.99 7.00 -10.52
N LYS A 59 1.56 5.75 -10.56
CA LYS A 59 2.41 4.56 -10.76
C LYS A 59 2.15 3.99 -12.14
N PHE A 60 3.22 3.73 -12.89
CA PHE A 60 3.15 3.25 -14.27
C PHE A 60 3.39 1.74 -14.34
N SER A 61 2.70 1.07 -15.30
CA SER A 61 2.98 -0.33 -15.60
C SER A 61 4.35 -0.46 -16.27
N SER A 62 5.09 -1.51 -15.90
CA SER A 62 6.37 -1.85 -16.50
C SER A 62 6.20 -2.86 -17.66
N SER A 63 7.09 -2.78 -18.66
CA SER A 63 7.16 -3.78 -19.73
C SER A 63 7.67 -5.15 -19.25
N THR A 64 8.29 -5.20 -18.07
CA THR A 64 8.82 -6.42 -17.45
C THR A 64 7.81 -7.11 -16.54
N ASP A 65 6.62 -6.54 -16.35
CA ASP A 65 5.59 -7.11 -15.48
C ASP A 65 5.04 -8.43 -16.04
N LEU A 66 5.09 -9.50 -15.25
CA LEU A 66 4.54 -10.81 -15.62
C LEU A 66 3.01 -10.83 -15.62
N TYR A 67 2.38 -9.93 -14.90
CA TYR A 67 0.94 -9.64 -14.85
C TYR A 67 0.76 -8.14 -14.62
N SER A 68 -0.47 -7.63 -14.78
CA SER A 68 -0.72 -6.19 -14.56
C SER A 68 -0.62 -5.83 -13.07
N VAL A 69 0.59 -5.50 -12.60
CA VAL A 69 0.86 -5.13 -11.19
C VAL A 69 0.09 -3.87 -10.80
N VAL A 70 -0.02 -2.90 -11.69
CA VAL A 70 -0.80 -1.67 -11.49
C VAL A 70 -2.28 -1.98 -11.21
N LYS A 71 -2.88 -2.92 -11.96
CA LYS A 71 -4.26 -3.37 -11.71
C LYS A 71 -4.36 -4.22 -10.45
N ALA A 72 -3.37 -5.05 -10.15
CA ALA A 72 -3.36 -5.86 -8.92
C ALA A 72 -3.33 -4.96 -7.66
N GLU A 73 -2.52 -3.90 -7.66
CA GLU A 73 -2.51 -2.91 -6.59
C GLU A 73 -3.84 -2.15 -6.50
N PHE A 74 -4.40 -1.72 -7.64
CA PHE A 74 -5.73 -1.11 -7.67
C PHE A 74 -6.79 -2.02 -7.04
N ILE A 75 -6.83 -3.31 -7.43
CA ILE A 75 -7.79 -4.28 -6.92
C ILE A 75 -7.62 -4.45 -5.41
N ALA A 76 -6.40 -4.61 -4.92
CA ALA A 76 -6.14 -4.73 -3.49
C ALA A 76 -6.60 -3.50 -2.71
N MET A 77 -6.28 -2.29 -3.19
CA MET A 77 -6.70 -1.04 -2.54
C MET A 77 -8.23 -0.84 -2.57
N ARG A 78 -8.89 -1.23 -3.66
CA ARG A 78 -10.35 -1.18 -3.77
C ARG A 78 -11.03 -2.18 -2.84
N LEU A 79 -10.54 -3.43 -2.79
CA LEU A 79 -11.04 -4.45 -1.88
C LEU A 79 -10.83 -4.06 -0.42
N ALA A 80 -9.68 -3.47 -0.07
CA ALA A 80 -9.41 -2.95 1.26
C ALA A 80 -10.43 -1.86 1.67
N ALA A 81 -10.74 -0.93 0.75
CA ALA A 81 -11.75 0.10 1.00
C ALA A 81 -13.16 -0.50 1.18
N LEU A 82 -13.54 -1.51 0.38
CA LEU A 82 -14.81 -2.23 0.49
C LEU A 82 -14.91 -3.11 1.74
N ALA A 83 -13.77 -3.46 2.33
CA ALA A 83 -13.67 -4.13 3.62
C ALA A 83 -13.68 -3.16 4.83
N ASP A 84 -13.99 -1.88 4.61
CA ASP A 84 -14.00 -0.79 5.60
C ASP A 84 -12.63 -0.41 6.18
N LEU A 85 -11.51 -0.77 5.52
CA LEU A 85 -10.21 -0.26 5.89
C LEU A 85 -10.05 1.21 5.44
N LYS A 86 -9.35 1.99 6.24
CA LYS A 86 -9.05 3.39 5.92
C LYS A 86 -7.90 3.46 4.91
N VAL A 87 -8.22 3.50 3.63
CA VAL A 87 -7.27 3.40 2.50
C VAL A 87 -7.27 4.68 1.68
N ALA A 88 -6.13 5.04 1.11
CA ALA A 88 -6.03 6.14 0.16
C ALA A 88 -6.91 5.86 -1.07
N PRO A 89 -7.72 6.84 -1.53
CA PRO A 89 -8.52 6.67 -2.74
C PRO A 89 -7.64 6.41 -3.95
N VAL A 90 -8.08 5.49 -4.80
CA VAL A 90 -7.36 5.09 -6.01
C VAL A 90 -8.28 5.13 -7.23
N LYS A 91 -7.71 5.43 -8.39
CA LYS A 91 -8.37 5.29 -9.69
C LYS A 91 -7.39 4.74 -10.73
N LEU A 92 -7.91 3.99 -11.70
CA LEU A 92 -7.15 3.60 -12.88
C LEU A 92 -7.37 4.61 -14.00
N ASP A 93 -6.30 4.91 -14.70
CA ASP A 93 -6.29 5.71 -15.91
C ASP A 93 -5.43 5.03 -16.97
N LYS A 94 -5.42 5.59 -18.17
CA LYS A 94 -4.59 5.10 -19.28
C LYS A 94 -3.76 6.25 -19.85
N ALA A 95 -2.49 5.95 -20.07
CA ALA A 95 -1.59 6.81 -20.80
C ALA A 95 -1.03 6.04 -22.00
N VAL A 96 -1.28 6.55 -23.22
CA VAL A 96 -0.99 5.86 -24.48
C VAL A 96 -1.77 4.52 -24.52
N ASN A 97 -1.15 3.41 -24.25
CA ASN A 97 -1.78 2.08 -24.16
C ASN A 97 -1.47 1.35 -22.86
N LYS A 98 -0.94 2.06 -21.86
CA LYS A 98 -0.54 1.49 -20.56
C LYS A 98 -1.50 1.93 -19.46
N ASP A 99 -1.76 1.01 -18.54
CA ASP A 99 -2.54 1.33 -17.35
C ASP A 99 -1.67 2.12 -16.36
N VAL A 100 -2.28 3.12 -15.71
CA VAL A 100 -1.66 3.97 -14.71
C VAL A 100 -2.53 3.94 -13.46
N LEU A 101 -1.93 3.69 -12.31
CA LEU A 101 -2.61 3.79 -11.03
C LEU A 101 -2.40 5.18 -10.45
N LEU A 102 -3.47 5.89 -10.18
CA LEU A 102 -3.48 7.18 -9.53
C LEU A 102 -3.92 7.01 -8.09
N ILE A 103 -3.04 7.34 -7.14
CA ILE A 103 -3.28 7.28 -5.70
C ILE A 103 -3.41 8.70 -5.19
N GLU A 104 -4.54 9.04 -4.57
CA GLU A 104 -4.77 10.37 -4.04
C GLU A 104 -3.84 10.69 -2.87
N ARG A 105 -3.27 11.89 -2.89
CA ARG A 105 -2.39 12.38 -1.83
C ARG A 105 -3.19 12.92 -0.66
N PHE A 106 -3.33 12.12 0.36
CA PHE A 106 -4.03 12.45 1.61
C PHE A 106 -3.22 13.39 2.53
N ASP A 107 -1.93 13.61 2.23
CA ASP A 107 -1.05 14.54 2.94
C ASP A 107 -1.08 15.97 2.36
N ARG A 108 -1.99 16.23 1.42
CA ARG A 108 -2.20 17.53 0.80
C ARG A 108 -3.63 17.98 1.01
N VAL A 109 -3.78 19.20 1.56
CA VAL A 109 -5.09 19.81 1.83
C VAL A 109 -5.21 21.07 0.99
N PRO A 110 -6.27 21.22 0.18
CA PRO A 110 -6.49 22.43 -0.62
C PRO A 110 -6.78 23.61 0.30
N MET A 111 -6.15 24.75 0.01
CA MET A 111 -6.33 26.04 0.69
C MET A 111 -6.52 27.15 -0.35
N GLY A 112 -7.70 27.22 -0.92
CA GLY A 112 -7.98 28.09 -2.08
C GLY A 112 -7.12 27.67 -3.28
N ILE A 113 -6.26 28.58 -3.78
CA ILE A 113 -5.34 28.30 -4.90
C ILE A 113 -4.03 27.60 -4.47
N LYS A 114 -3.79 27.45 -3.17
CA LYS A 114 -2.60 26.83 -2.60
C LYS A 114 -2.92 25.48 -1.97
N TRP A 115 -1.88 24.73 -1.64
CA TRP A 115 -1.96 23.45 -0.93
C TRP A 115 -1.17 23.51 0.36
N SER A 116 -1.79 23.11 1.47
CA SER A 116 -1.10 22.83 2.72
C SER A 116 -0.58 21.40 2.74
N ARG A 117 0.49 21.16 3.48
CA ARG A 117 1.07 19.85 3.71
C ARG A 117 0.85 19.42 5.17
N LYS A 118 0.26 18.26 5.39
CA LYS A 118 0.26 17.62 6.71
C LYS A 118 1.65 17.05 6.99
N ALA A 119 2.17 17.27 8.18
CA ALA A 119 3.39 16.61 8.62
C ALA A 119 3.13 15.11 8.76
N MET A 120 4.02 14.29 8.20
CA MET A 120 3.95 12.83 8.24
C MET A 120 5.27 12.25 8.72
N VAL A 121 5.20 11.20 9.51
CA VAL A 121 6.34 10.40 9.96
C VAL A 121 6.08 8.93 9.66
N SER A 122 7.06 8.22 9.05
CA SER A 122 6.94 6.79 8.77
C SER A 122 7.07 5.95 10.04
N ALA A 123 6.52 4.74 10.02
CA ALA A 123 6.72 3.79 11.10
C ALA A 123 8.21 3.42 11.24
N LEU A 124 8.99 3.36 10.15
CA LEU A 124 10.42 3.15 10.24
C LEU A 124 11.11 4.20 11.14
N THR A 125 10.75 5.47 10.97
CA THR A 125 11.25 6.58 11.80
C THR A 125 10.71 6.49 13.24
N LEU A 126 9.44 6.14 13.43
CA LEU A 126 8.85 5.95 14.75
C LEU A 126 9.53 4.83 15.54
N LEU A 127 9.93 3.75 14.85
CA LEU A 127 10.69 2.64 15.41
C LEU A 127 12.16 2.98 15.70
N GLY A 128 12.65 4.15 15.25
CA GLY A 128 14.03 4.55 15.41
C GLY A 128 15.02 3.75 14.56
N LEU A 129 14.55 3.16 13.46
CA LEU A 129 15.35 2.30 12.58
C LEU A 129 15.78 3.08 11.33
N ASP A 130 16.99 2.77 10.85
CA ASP A 130 17.49 3.18 9.54
C ASP A 130 17.19 2.11 8.46
N ASP A 131 17.62 2.36 7.23
CA ASP A 131 17.38 1.47 6.09
C ASP A 131 18.04 0.10 6.26
N MET A 132 19.21 0.03 6.88
CA MET A 132 19.93 -1.23 7.11
C MET A 132 19.27 -2.07 8.21
N MET A 133 18.61 -1.40 9.15
CA MET A 133 17.90 -2.01 10.28
C MET A 133 16.42 -2.26 10.00
N ALA A 134 15.90 -1.87 8.83
CA ALA A 134 14.48 -2.00 8.47
C ALA A 134 13.93 -3.42 8.60
N ARG A 135 14.76 -4.46 8.44
CA ARG A 135 14.40 -5.88 8.62
C ARG A 135 13.99 -6.24 10.05
N TYR A 136 14.33 -5.42 11.03
CA TYR A 136 13.95 -5.61 12.44
C TYR A 136 12.66 -4.86 12.80
N ALA A 137 12.05 -4.18 11.85
CA ALA A 137 10.76 -3.55 12.06
C ALA A 137 9.71 -4.60 12.41
N SER A 138 8.93 -4.32 13.44
CA SER A 138 7.96 -5.28 13.99
C SER A 138 6.60 -4.60 14.19
N TYR A 139 5.55 -5.31 13.85
CA TYR A 139 4.17 -4.93 14.16
C TYR A 139 3.92 -4.88 15.66
N GLU A 140 4.51 -5.79 16.43
CA GLU A 140 4.44 -5.82 17.87
C GLU A 140 5.02 -4.53 18.49
N THR A 141 6.22 -4.11 18.06
CA THR A 141 6.85 -2.87 18.53
C THR A 141 6.06 -1.63 18.06
N LEU A 142 5.53 -1.65 16.83
CA LEU A 142 4.69 -0.56 16.33
C LEU A 142 3.39 -0.44 17.15
N ALA A 143 2.76 -1.56 17.51
CA ALA A 143 1.58 -1.59 18.36
C ALA A 143 1.87 -0.99 19.76
N GLU A 144 3.05 -1.25 20.33
CA GLU A 144 3.49 -0.65 21.59
C GLU A 144 3.61 0.88 21.46
N ILE A 145 4.23 1.37 20.39
CA ILE A 145 4.32 2.83 20.13
C ILE A 145 2.93 3.46 20.00
N ILE A 146 2.01 2.79 19.29
CA ILE A 146 0.64 3.27 19.12
C ILE A 146 -0.07 3.35 20.46
N ARG A 147 0.07 2.35 21.30
CA ARG A 147 -0.57 2.28 22.62
C ARG A 147 -0.19 3.48 23.51
N HIS A 148 1.05 3.94 23.42
CA HIS A 148 1.58 5.00 24.28
C HIS A 148 1.57 6.40 23.68
N ARG A 149 1.51 6.53 22.33
CA ARG A 149 1.78 7.82 21.69
C ARG A 149 0.68 8.31 20.76
N PHE A 150 -0.33 7.49 20.42
CA PHE A 150 -1.38 7.86 19.50
C PHE A 150 -2.65 8.32 20.25
N THR A 151 -3.40 9.23 19.61
CA THR A 151 -4.60 9.83 20.21
C THR A 151 -5.71 8.83 20.49
N TYR A 152 -5.90 7.86 19.58
CA TYR A 152 -6.95 6.84 19.68
C TYR A 152 -6.35 5.44 19.60
N PRO A 153 -5.65 4.97 20.66
CA PRO A 153 -4.84 3.76 20.57
C PRO A 153 -5.66 2.52 20.24
N LYS A 154 -6.81 2.30 20.88
CA LYS A 154 -7.64 1.11 20.66
C LYS A 154 -8.12 0.99 19.20
N ASP A 155 -8.70 2.05 18.66
CA ASP A 155 -9.20 2.07 17.28
C ASP A 155 -8.05 1.98 16.27
N THR A 156 -6.92 2.62 16.59
CA THR A 156 -5.72 2.58 15.74
C THR A 156 -5.10 1.19 15.71
N LEU A 157 -5.04 0.49 16.84
CA LEU A 157 -4.54 -0.87 16.94
C LEU A 157 -5.42 -1.85 16.17
N LYS A 158 -6.75 -1.72 16.29
CA LYS A 158 -7.70 -2.54 15.53
C LYS A 158 -7.54 -2.31 14.03
N GLU A 159 -7.40 -1.06 13.60
CA GLU A 159 -7.14 -0.71 12.20
C GLU A 159 -5.81 -1.28 11.71
N LEU A 160 -4.72 -1.15 12.48
CA LEU A 160 -3.40 -1.68 12.12
C LEU A 160 -3.42 -3.22 12.01
N PHE A 161 -4.08 -3.91 12.94
CA PHE A 161 -4.27 -5.35 12.89
C PHE A 161 -5.05 -5.77 11.64
N SER A 162 -6.13 -5.07 11.33
CA SER A 162 -6.93 -5.35 10.13
C SER A 162 -6.12 -5.14 8.84
N ARG A 163 -5.22 -4.14 8.80
CA ARG A 163 -4.28 -3.94 7.67
C ARG A 163 -3.28 -5.07 7.55
N LEU A 164 -2.68 -5.53 8.65
CA LEU A 164 -1.79 -6.68 8.67
C LEU A 164 -2.48 -7.92 8.09
N VAL A 165 -3.67 -8.23 8.60
CA VAL A 165 -4.48 -9.36 8.12
C VAL A 165 -4.80 -9.21 6.64
N PHE A 166 -5.21 -8.03 6.19
CA PHE A 166 -5.53 -7.79 4.79
C PHE A 166 -4.31 -7.93 3.88
N ASN A 167 -3.13 -7.43 4.30
CA ASN A 167 -1.88 -7.60 3.56
C ASN A 167 -1.53 -9.07 3.37
N ILE A 168 -1.73 -9.90 4.39
CA ILE A 168 -1.57 -11.36 4.30
C ILE A 168 -2.59 -11.97 3.33
N LEU A 169 -3.87 -11.59 3.43
CA LEU A 169 -4.95 -12.14 2.62
C LEU A 169 -4.85 -11.75 1.13
N CYS A 170 -4.34 -10.57 0.82
CA CYS A 170 -4.12 -10.14 -0.57
C CYS A 170 -2.73 -10.50 -1.11
N GLY A 171 -1.85 -11.09 -0.29
CA GLY A 171 -0.51 -11.49 -0.69
C GLY A 171 0.47 -10.33 -0.85
N ASN A 172 0.24 -9.19 -0.16
CA ASN A 172 1.22 -8.11 -0.08
C ASN A 172 2.31 -8.47 0.94
N THR A 173 3.34 -9.17 0.48
CA THR A 173 4.47 -9.59 1.32
C THR A 173 5.55 -8.52 1.46
N ASP A 174 5.48 -7.44 0.68
CA ASP A 174 6.39 -6.30 0.74
C ASP A 174 5.88 -5.17 1.68
N ASP A 175 4.98 -5.54 2.60
CA ASP A 175 4.45 -4.60 3.59
C ASP A 175 5.50 -4.28 4.65
N HIS A 176 6.27 -3.22 4.41
CA HIS A 176 7.38 -2.78 5.24
C HIS A 176 7.04 -1.50 6.03
N ALA A 177 7.86 -1.15 7.03
CA ALA A 177 7.62 -0.04 7.95
C ALA A 177 7.51 1.36 7.30
N ARG A 178 7.91 1.52 6.03
CA ARG A 178 7.67 2.77 5.28
C ARG A 178 6.26 2.86 4.71
N ASN A 179 5.53 1.73 4.61
CA ASN A 179 4.15 1.69 4.14
C ASN A 179 3.14 2.03 5.25
N HIS A 180 3.63 2.20 6.48
CA HIS A 180 2.86 2.70 7.61
C HIS A 180 3.38 4.07 8.01
N ALA A 181 2.46 5.01 8.28
CA ALA A 181 2.84 6.36 8.69
C ALA A 181 1.80 6.97 9.64
N ALA A 182 2.22 7.98 10.37
CA ALA A 182 1.35 8.79 11.20
C ALA A 182 1.40 10.26 10.78
N PHE A 183 0.28 10.94 10.90
CA PHE A 183 0.24 12.40 10.90
C PHE A 183 0.69 12.93 12.26
N TRP A 184 1.40 14.06 12.22
CA TRP A 184 1.80 14.83 13.38
C TRP A 184 1.23 16.24 13.28
N ASN A 185 0.48 16.66 14.29
CA ASN A 185 -0.14 18.01 14.33
C ASN A 185 0.58 19.00 15.26
N GLY A 186 1.71 18.59 15.85
CA GLY A 186 2.47 19.36 16.84
C GLY A 186 2.37 18.79 18.26
N SER A 187 1.36 17.97 18.55
CA SER A 187 1.13 17.35 19.88
C SER A 187 0.74 15.88 19.81
N GLU A 188 0.06 15.45 18.74
CA GLU A 188 -0.59 14.15 18.63
C GLU A 188 -0.20 13.41 17.38
N LEU A 189 -0.16 12.08 17.49
CA LEU A 189 0.00 11.16 16.37
C LEU A 189 -1.33 10.48 16.03
N THR A 190 -1.68 10.45 14.74
CA THR A 190 -2.83 9.71 14.22
C THR A 190 -2.40 8.89 13.00
N LEU A 191 -2.90 7.66 12.89
CA LEU A 191 -2.56 6.78 11.75
C LEU A 191 -3.04 7.40 10.44
N THR A 192 -2.20 7.35 9.39
CA THR A 192 -2.60 7.79 8.05
C THR A 192 -3.54 6.79 7.40
N LEU A 193 -4.09 7.13 6.23
CA LEU A 193 -4.69 6.15 5.34
C LEU A 193 -3.63 5.11 4.93
N ALA A 194 -4.05 3.87 4.69
CA ALA A 194 -3.19 2.84 4.13
C ALA A 194 -2.88 3.12 2.65
N TYR A 195 -1.71 2.76 2.20
CA TYR A 195 -1.22 2.95 0.84
C TYR A 195 -0.21 1.86 0.49
N ASP A 196 0.07 1.68 -0.79
CA ASP A 196 1.06 0.71 -1.28
C ASP A 196 0.70 -0.75 -0.93
N ILE A 197 -0.61 -1.07 -0.98
CA ILE A 197 -1.10 -2.44 -0.79
C ILE A 197 -1.00 -3.15 -2.14
N CYS A 198 0.15 -3.75 -2.42
CA CYS A 198 0.45 -4.34 -3.71
C CYS A 198 0.73 -5.85 -3.59
N PRO A 199 -0.15 -6.73 -4.11
CA PRO A 199 0.10 -8.17 -4.14
C PRO A 199 1.41 -8.51 -4.83
N GLN A 200 2.25 -9.32 -4.19
CA GLN A 200 3.56 -9.71 -4.71
C GLN A 200 3.50 -11.09 -5.39
N GLY A 201 4.35 -11.28 -6.40
CA GLY A 201 4.49 -12.58 -7.04
C GLY A 201 5.01 -13.64 -6.06
N ARG A 202 4.42 -14.84 -6.07
CA ARG A 202 4.86 -15.96 -5.24
C ARG A 202 5.55 -17.03 -6.08
N THR A 203 6.70 -17.51 -5.58
CA THR A 203 7.35 -18.73 -6.03
C THR A 203 7.16 -19.80 -4.94
N GLY A 204 6.18 -20.68 -5.12
CA GLY A 204 5.81 -21.67 -4.10
C GLY A 204 4.62 -21.24 -3.23
N ASN A 205 4.36 -22.04 -2.18
CA ASN A 205 3.20 -21.83 -1.30
C ASN A 205 3.55 -20.95 -0.08
N GLU A 206 4.74 -21.09 0.48
CA GLU A 206 5.17 -20.37 1.66
C GLU A 206 5.53 -18.92 1.33
N ALA A 207 5.26 -18.02 2.27
CA ALA A 207 5.64 -16.62 2.17
C ALA A 207 5.85 -16.00 3.56
N SER A 208 6.69 -14.97 3.61
CA SER A 208 6.95 -14.18 4.80
C SER A 208 6.67 -12.72 4.52
N GLN A 209 6.23 -11.98 5.54
CA GLN A 209 6.07 -10.54 5.50
C GLN A 209 7.43 -9.84 5.63
N ALA A 210 7.56 -8.64 5.07
CA ALA A 210 8.76 -7.83 5.21
C ALA A 210 9.00 -7.36 6.65
N MET A 211 7.94 -7.17 7.44
CA MET A 211 8.01 -6.87 8.87
C MET A 211 7.82 -8.13 9.71
N LEU A 212 8.47 -8.18 10.86
CA LEU A 212 8.18 -9.15 11.90
C LEU A 212 6.75 -8.94 12.43
N ILE A 213 6.02 -10.02 12.66
CA ILE A 213 4.64 -9.97 13.16
C ILE A 213 4.64 -10.17 14.68
N TYR A 214 5.25 -11.26 15.16
CA TYR A 214 5.33 -11.61 16.57
C TYR A 214 6.68 -12.26 16.89
N GLY A 215 7.42 -11.69 17.84
CA GLY A 215 8.79 -12.12 18.14
C GLY A 215 9.67 -12.09 16.88
N ASN A 216 10.20 -13.25 16.49
CA ASN A 216 10.97 -13.41 15.25
C ASN A 216 10.15 -14.02 14.10
N ASN A 217 8.83 -14.19 14.27
CA ASN A 217 7.96 -14.79 13.29
C ASN A 217 7.39 -13.73 12.36
N ASN A 218 7.54 -13.95 11.05
CA ASN A 218 6.95 -13.13 9.99
C ASN A 218 6.23 -13.95 8.93
N LEU A 219 5.84 -15.20 9.24
CA LEU A 219 5.10 -16.04 8.31
C LEU A 219 3.78 -15.38 7.92
N SER A 220 3.52 -15.34 6.61
CA SER A 220 2.33 -14.72 6.03
C SER A 220 1.09 -15.60 6.23
N GLN A 221 0.70 -15.82 7.49
CA GLN A 221 -0.40 -16.70 7.91
C GLN A 221 -1.31 -16.04 8.95
N LEU A 222 -2.61 -16.32 8.89
CA LEU A 222 -3.58 -15.88 9.90
C LEU A 222 -3.25 -16.41 11.30
N LYS A 223 -2.68 -17.61 11.40
CA LYS A 223 -2.18 -18.15 12.67
C LYS A 223 -1.23 -17.19 13.36
N THR A 224 -0.23 -16.67 12.64
CA THR A 224 0.74 -15.70 13.20
C THR A 224 0.05 -14.41 13.67
N CYS A 225 -1.00 -13.97 12.96
CA CYS A 225 -1.82 -12.84 13.41
C CYS A 225 -2.57 -13.17 14.70
N LEU A 226 -3.13 -14.37 14.81
CA LEU A 226 -3.88 -14.79 15.98
C LEU A 226 -2.99 -14.81 17.24
N GLU A 227 -1.78 -15.34 17.12
CA GLU A 227 -0.78 -15.38 18.20
C GLU A 227 -0.45 -13.98 18.75
N THR A 228 -0.50 -12.95 17.92
CA THR A 228 -0.18 -11.56 18.30
C THR A 228 -1.40 -10.69 18.60
N ALA A 229 -2.63 -11.17 18.47
CA ALA A 229 -3.86 -10.36 18.62
C ALA A 229 -3.91 -9.57 19.93
N HIS A 230 -3.42 -10.15 21.03
CA HIS A 230 -3.34 -9.53 22.34
C HIS A 230 -2.48 -8.24 22.35
N ASN A 231 -1.45 -8.15 21.51
CA ASN A 231 -0.62 -6.95 21.34
C ASN A 231 -1.40 -5.79 20.71
N PHE A 232 -2.51 -6.09 20.03
CA PHE A 232 -3.42 -5.10 19.44
C PHE A 232 -4.66 -4.85 20.31
N MET A 233 -4.65 -5.30 21.56
CA MET A 233 -5.78 -5.19 22.50
C MET A 233 -7.04 -5.91 21.98
N LEU A 234 -6.87 -7.00 21.23
CA LEU A 234 -7.94 -7.84 20.68
C LEU A 234 -7.97 -9.19 21.39
N SER A 235 -9.17 -9.68 21.66
CA SER A 235 -9.37 -11.09 22.00
C SER A 235 -9.18 -11.96 20.77
N GLU A 236 -9.03 -13.28 20.98
CA GLU A 236 -8.98 -14.25 19.89
C GLU A 236 -10.28 -14.22 19.05
N GLU A 237 -11.43 -14.09 19.68
CA GLU A 237 -12.73 -13.99 19.01
C GLU A 237 -12.81 -12.74 18.13
N GLU A 238 -12.43 -11.56 18.65
CA GLU A 238 -12.38 -10.32 17.87
C GLU A 238 -11.42 -10.42 16.68
N ALA A 239 -10.29 -11.11 16.84
CA ALA A 239 -9.35 -11.35 15.74
C ALA A 239 -9.94 -12.26 14.66
N ARG A 240 -10.64 -13.33 15.04
CA ARG A 240 -11.33 -14.23 14.10
C ARG A 240 -12.47 -13.53 13.37
N ASP A 241 -13.24 -12.69 14.04
CA ASP A 241 -14.28 -11.86 13.41
C ASP A 241 -13.69 -10.94 12.32
N ILE A 242 -12.50 -10.36 12.58
CA ILE A 242 -11.79 -9.56 11.58
C ILE A 242 -11.38 -10.43 10.38
N PHE A 243 -10.88 -11.66 10.61
CA PHE A 243 -10.52 -12.57 9.52
C PHE A 243 -11.74 -12.88 8.64
N GLU A 244 -12.84 -13.28 9.25
CA GLU A 244 -14.08 -13.63 8.54
C GLU A 244 -14.61 -12.44 7.73
N LYS A 245 -14.67 -11.25 8.34
CA LYS A 245 -15.10 -10.02 7.67
C LYS A 245 -14.24 -9.72 6.44
N LEU A 246 -12.92 -9.78 6.57
CA LEU A 246 -12.02 -9.44 5.48
C LEU A 246 -12.04 -10.48 4.35
N ILE A 247 -12.11 -11.77 4.70
CA ILE A 247 -12.26 -12.87 3.72
C ILE A 247 -13.56 -12.71 2.95
N ALA A 248 -14.69 -12.52 3.66
CA ALA A 248 -16.01 -12.32 3.05
C ALA A 248 -16.04 -11.10 2.13
N ALA A 249 -15.40 -9.99 2.51
CA ALA A 249 -15.30 -8.80 1.67
C ALA A 249 -14.50 -9.07 0.38
N ILE A 250 -13.37 -9.77 0.48
CA ILE A 250 -12.56 -10.13 -0.70
C ILE A 250 -13.35 -11.06 -1.61
N GLU A 251 -13.97 -12.11 -1.09
CA GLU A 251 -14.75 -13.08 -1.88
C GLU A 251 -15.98 -12.42 -2.52
N GLY A 252 -16.70 -11.62 -1.75
CA GLY A 252 -17.93 -10.97 -2.21
C GLY A 252 -17.72 -9.90 -3.28
N HIS A 253 -16.58 -9.22 -3.28
CA HIS A 253 -16.31 -8.12 -4.21
C HIS A 253 -15.28 -8.45 -5.29
N TRP A 254 -14.66 -9.63 -5.28
CA TRP A 254 -13.61 -10.02 -6.22
C TRP A 254 -13.99 -9.83 -7.68
N GLU A 255 -15.15 -10.36 -8.08
CA GLU A 255 -15.60 -10.31 -9.47
C GLU A 255 -15.84 -8.87 -9.93
N SER A 256 -16.59 -8.10 -9.16
CA SER A 256 -16.95 -6.72 -9.51
C SER A 256 -15.73 -5.79 -9.58
N VAL A 257 -14.77 -5.94 -8.64
CA VAL A 257 -13.55 -5.13 -8.65
C VAL A 257 -12.60 -5.53 -9.79
N CYS A 258 -12.53 -6.82 -10.14
CA CYS A 258 -11.79 -7.26 -11.33
C CYS A 258 -12.40 -6.70 -12.63
N GLU A 259 -13.74 -6.59 -12.71
CA GLU A 259 -14.44 -5.97 -13.84
C GLU A 259 -14.18 -4.46 -13.88
N GLU A 260 -14.24 -3.76 -12.73
CA GLU A 260 -13.88 -2.34 -12.60
C GLU A 260 -12.46 -2.09 -13.13
N ALA A 261 -11.52 -2.96 -12.78
CA ALA A 261 -10.12 -2.90 -13.25
C ALA A 261 -9.95 -3.31 -14.71
N LYS A 262 -10.96 -3.87 -15.37
CA LYS A 262 -10.83 -4.51 -16.67
C LYS A 262 -9.66 -5.51 -16.69
N LEU A 263 -9.59 -6.34 -15.64
CA LEU A 263 -8.52 -7.32 -15.50
C LEU A 263 -8.69 -8.45 -16.53
N SER A 264 -7.58 -8.89 -17.14
CA SER A 264 -7.63 -10.00 -18.08
C SER A 264 -8.05 -11.31 -17.37
N LYS A 265 -8.69 -12.23 -18.11
CA LYS A 265 -9.02 -13.57 -17.58
C LYS A 265 -7.77 -14.36 -17.15
N VAL A 266 -6.64 -14.10 -17.79
CA VAL A 266 -5.36 -14.74 -17.46
C VAL A 266 -4.86 -14.19 -16.11
N ASP A 267 -4.77 -12.87 -15.96
CA ASP A 267 -4.32 -12.25 -14.73
C ASP A 267 -5.24 -12.57 -13.55
N LYS A 268 -6.56 -12.62 -13.79
CA LYS A 268 -7.54 -13.01 -12.77
C LYS A 268 -7.27 -14.40 -12.21
N ARG A 269 -6.92 -15.39 -13.09
CA ARG A 269 -6.53 -16.74 -12.66
C ARG A 269 -5.16 -16.77 -11.98
N LEU A 270 -4.23 -15.90 -12.37
CA LEU A 270 -2.92 -15.80 -11.75
C LEU A 270 -3.00 -15.19 -10.34
N LEU A 271 -3.93 -14.28 -10.09
CA LEU A 271 -4.07 -13.60 -8.80
C LEU A 271 -4.93 -14.39 -7.79
N TRP A 272 -6.04 -15.00 -8.25
CA TRP A 272 -6.98 -15.70 -7.38
C TRP A 272 -6.40 -16.98 -6.81
N ARG A 273 -6.47 -17.15 -5.50
CA ARG A 273 -5.92 -18.28 -4.73
C ARG A 273 -4.39 -18.46 -4.82
N ARG A 274 -3.70 -17.56 -5.47
CA ARG A 274 -2.22 -17.52 -5.49
C ARG A 274 -1.70 -16.33 -4.68
N GLN A 275 -2.13 -15.11 -4.98
CA GLN A 275 -1.89 -13.92 -4.18
C GLN A 275 -3.05 -13.69 -3.20
N PHE A 276 -4.26 -13.52 -3.73
CA PHE A 276 -5.46 -13.32 -2.91
C PHE A 276 -5.97 -14.66 -2.36
N LEU A 277 -6.20 -14.69 -1.06
CA LEU A 277 -6.70 -15.84 -0.31
C LEU A 277 -5.91 -17.12 -0.59
N ASN A 278 -4.58 -17.02 -0.57
CA ASN A 278 -3.71 -18.17 -0.75
C ASN A 278 -3.95 -19.18 0.40
N PRO A 279 -4.05 -20.51 0.13
CA PRO A 279 -4.30 -21.51 1.15
C PRO A 279 -3.29 -21.50 2.31
N PHE A 280 -2.00 -21.22 2.04
CA PHE A 280 -0.99 -21.06 3.07
C PHE A 280 -1.31 -19.92 4.04
N SER A 281 -1.84 -18.81 3.51
CA SER A 281 -2.18 -17.63 4.32
C SER A 281 -3.40 -17.85 5.21
N LEU A 282 -4.31 -18.77 4.83
CA LEU A 282 -5.57 -19.04 5.55
C LEU A 282 -5.42 -19.99 6.73
N VAL A 283 -4.21 -20.51 6.99
CA VAL A 283 -3.96 -21.40 8.13
C VAL A 283 -4.15 -20.64 9.44
N THR A 284 -4.97 -21.19 10.34
CA THR A 284 -5.31 -20.62 11.66
C THR A 284 -4.94 -21.51 12.83
N ASP A 285 -4.62 -22.79 12.58
CA ASP A 285 -4.34 -23.83 13.60
C ASP A 285 -2.86 -24.23 13.59
#